data_7240739e202cc6e33ef10015acadadc8
#
_entry.id   7240739e202cc6e33ef10015acadadc8
#
_cell.length_a   1.000
_cell.length_b   1.000
_cell.length_c   1.000
_cell.angle_alpha   90.00
_cell.angle_beta   90.00
_cell.angle_gamma   90.00
#
_symmetry.space_group_name_H-M   'P 1'
#
loop_
_entity.id
_entity.type
_entity.pdbx_description
1 polymer ?
#
loop_
_entity_poly.entity_id
_entity_poly.type
_entity_poly.pdbx_seq_one_letter_code
_entity_poly.pdbx_strand_id
1 'polypeptide(L)'
;KERIERVQIYEDKGQGYLEETSYYLPGVEIQGNRMEMDIHFDGNVKELRIDPMHSACILIIKEFTLNGCPLPNYGKKYVKTNGRKIDGKEPCFVFHTADPNLKIQVSNMPLKGENTIHCVWEYARMSEEIGSRLNRFLTHINGALKKVKNVVKRK
;
A
#
# COMPACT_ATOMS: atom_id res chain seq x y z
N LYS A 1 -4.70 19.18 -18.10
CA LYS A 1 -5.45 19.11 -16.84
C LYS A 1 -4.74 18.15 -15.91
N GLU A 2 -4.09 18.67 -14.88
CA GLU A 2 -3.47 17.82 -13.87
C GLU A 2 -4.54 16.91 -13.27
N ARG A 3 -4.29 15.63 -13.33
CA ARG A 3 -5.17 14.63 -12.74
C ARG A 3 -4.88 14.63 -11.24
N ILE A 4 -5.78 15.20 -10.45
CA ILE A 4 -5.66 15.19 -8.99
C ILE A 4 -5.77 13.75 -8.51
N GLU A 5 -4.72 13.27 -7.84
CA GLU A 5 -4.76 11.99 -7.17
C GLU A 5 -5.76 12.03 -6.02
N ARG A 6 -6.62 11.03 -5.97
CA ARG A 6 -7.59 10.87 -4.90
C ARG A 6 -7.32 9.59 -4.15
N VAL A 7 -6.96 9.73 -2.90
CA VAL A 7 -6.82 8.59 -1.98
C VAL A 7 -8.18 8.28 -1.40
N GLN A 8 -8.63 7.04 -1.56
CA GLN A 8 -9.89 6.56 -1.01
C GLN A 8 -9.63 5.68 0.20
N ILE A 9 -10.41 5.88 1.26
CA ILE A 9 -10.29 5.17 2.53
C ILE A 9 -11.58 4.39 2.78
N TYR A 10 -11.40 3.12 3.15
CA TYR A 10 -12.47 2.25 3.63
C TYR A 10 -12.17 1.85 5.06
N GLU A 11 -13.13 1.99 5.94
CA GLU A 11 -13.07 1.57 7.33
C GLU A 11 -13.94 0.34 7.55
N ASP A 12 -13.33 -0.77 7.95
CA ASP A 12 -14.08 -1.96 8.37
C ASP A 12 -14.23 -1.94 9.90
N LYS A 13 -15.48 -1.78 10.37
CA LYS A 13 -15.86 -1.86 11.79
C LYS A 13 -16.52 -3.19 12.15
N GLY A 14 -16.40 -4.19 11.28
CA GLY A 14 -17.00 -5.52 11.42
C GLY A 14 -18.01 -5.89 10.34
N GLN A 15 -18.38 -4.95 9.46
CA GLN A 15 -19.32 -5.14 8.36
C GLN A 15 -18.66 -5.31 7.00
N GLY A 16 -17.32 -5.30 6.95
CA GLY A 16 -16.55 -5.32 5.71
C GLY A 16 -16.36 -3.93 5.10
N TYR A 17 -15.83 -3.90 3.89
CA TYR A 17 -15.61 -2.66 3.14
C TYR A 17 -16.85 -2.30 2.33
N LEU A 18 -17.45 -1.15 2.66
CA LEU A 18 -18.64 -0.64 1.98
C LEU A 18 -18.29 0.64 1.21
N GLU A 19 -18.64 0.66 -0.07
CA GLU A 19 -18.44 1.85 -0.91
C GLU A 19 -19.18 3.08 -0.34
N GLU A 20 -20.38 2.86 0.19
CA GLU A 20 -21.25 3.91 0.76
C GLU A 20 -20.63 4.65 1.94
N THR A 21 -19.79 3.96 2.73
CA THR A 21 -19.11 4.54 3.90
C THR A 21 -17.67 4.91 3.62
N SER A 22 -17.18 4.64 2.42
CA SER A 22 -15.85 5.08 2.00
C SER A 22 -15.80 6.58 1.77
N TYR A 23 -14.62 7.15 1.85
CA TYR A 23 -14.44 8.58 1.61
C TYR A 23 -13.11 8.87 0.93
N TYR A 24 -13.07 9.96 0.18
CA TYR A 24 -11.82 10.50 -0.34
C TYR A 24 -11.14 11.34 0.73
N LEU A 25 -9.87 11.02 0.99
CA LEU A 25 -9.11 11.65 2.05
C LEU A 25 -8.86 13.12 1.73
N PRO A 26 -9.26 14.06 2.60
CA PRO A 26 -8.92 15.47 2.45
C PRO A 26 -7.48 15.73 2.89
N GLY A 27 -6.91 16.84 2.45
CA GLY A 27 -5.60 17.32 2.92
C GLY A 27 -4.40 16.50 2.44
N VAL A 28 -4.56 15.72 1.37
CA VAL A 28 -3.42 15.03 0.74
C VAL A 28 -2.54 16.07 0.06
N GLU A 29 -1.29 16.16 0.49
CA GLU A 29 -0.29 17.05 -0.12
C GLU A 29 0.50 16.29 -1.17
N ILE A 30 0.54 16.86 -2.39
CA ILE A 30 1.26 16.28 -3.52
C ILE A 30 2.29 17.30 -4.01
N GLN A 31 3.56 16.89 -4.02
CA GLN A 31 4.66 17.65 -4.59
C GLN A 31 5.45 16.75 -5.55
N GLY A 32 5.30 16.99 -6.85
CA GLY A 32 5.90 16.13 -7.86
C GLY A 32 5.34 14.70 -7.77
N ASN A 33 6.21 13.75 -7.52
CA ASN A 33 5.87 12.33 -7.33
C ASN A 33 5.76 11.91 -5.84
N ARG A 34 5.76 12.86 -4.94
CA ARG A 34 5.67 12.63 -3.48
C ARG A 34 4.26 12.97 -2.98
N MET A 35 3.72 12.09 -2.19
CA MET A 35 2.41 12.21 -1.57
C MET A 35 2.56 12.09 -0.06
N GLU A 36 1.93 13.00 0.69
CA GLU A 36 1.93 13.02 2.15
C GLU A 36 0.51 13.20 2.68
N MET A 37 0.13 12.42 3.68
CA MET A 37 -1.22 12.43 4.22
C MET A 37 -1.31 11.90 5.63
N ASP A 38 -2.36 12.33 6.34
CA ASP A 38 -2.78 11.80 7.63
C ASP A 38 -4.16 11.17 7.51
N ILE A 39 -4.31 9.96 8.04
CA ILE A 39 -5.59 9.24 8.10
C ILE A 39 -5.98 9.13 9.56
N HIS A 40 -7.10 9.77 9.93
CA HIS A 40 -7.64 9.74 11.28
C HIS A 40 -8.77 8.72 11.38
N PHE A 41 -8.76 7.90 12.42
CA PHE A 41 -9.79 6.89 12.66
C PHE A 41 -9.97 6.61 14.15
N ASP A 42 -11.17 6.17 14.53
CA ASP A 42 -11.47 5.80 15.92
C ASP A 42 -11.05 4.37 16.26
N GLY A 43 -11.03 4.05 17.55
CA GLY A 43 -10.61 2.73 18.05
C GLY A 43 -11.55 1.57 17.70
N ASN A 44 -12.72 1.82 17.09
CA ASN A 44 -13.66 0.78 16.68
C ASN A 44 -13.32 0.19 15.30
N VAL A 45 -12.44 0.82 14.55
CA VAL A 45 -11.98 0.33 13.25
C VAL A 45 -11.14 -0.92 13.46
N LYS A 46 -11.48 -2.00 12.76
CA LYS A 46 -10.75 -3.27 12.78
C LYS A 46 -9.69 -3.34 11.69
N GLU A 47 -10.03 -2.87 10.51
CA GLU A 47 -9.16 -2.87 9.35
C GLU A 47 -9.40 -1.61 8.51
N LEU A 48 -8.32 -1.02 8.01
CA LEU A 48 -8.35 0.08 7.05
C LEU A 48 -7.89 -0.43 5.69
N ARG A 49 -8.61 -0.04 4.65
CA ARG A 49 -8.15 -0.18 3.27
C ARG A 49 -7.83 1.20 2.71
N ILE A 50 -6.65 1.35 2.16
CA ILE A 50 -6.18 2.56 1.51
C ILE A 50 -6.02 2.26 0.01
N ASP A 51 -6.78 2.96 -0.81
CA ASP A 51 -6.64 2.93 -2.26
C ASP A 51 -5.88 4.21 -2.65
N PRO A 52 -4.57 4.11 -2.96
CA PRO A 52 -3.73 5.31 -3.13
C PRO A 52 -4.06 6.10 -4.39
N MET A 53 -4.63 5.46 -5.37
CA MET A 53 -5.06 6.05 -6.65
C MET A 53 -5.91 5.04 -7.42
N HIS A 54 -6.45 5.44 -8.56
CA HIS A 54 -7.26 4.58 -9.44
C HIS A 54 -6.54 4.24 -10.75
N SER A 55 -5.26 3.91 -10.65
CA SER A 55 -4.44 3.49 -11.78
C SER A 55 -3.38 2.50 -11.33
N ALA A 56 -2.87 1.69 -12.25
CA ALA A 56 -1.67 0.92 -12.00
C ALA A 56 -0.52 1.87 -11.61
N CYS A 57 0.31 1.45 -10.68
CA CYS A 57 1.35 2.32 -10.14
C CYS A 57 2.46 1.56 -9.42
N ILE A 58 3.52 2.29 -9.14
CA ILE A 58 4.58 1.88 -8.23
C ILE A 58 4.51 2.80 -7.03
N LEU A 59 4.57 2.23 -5.81
CA LEU A 59 4.68 2.99 -4.57
C LEU A 59 6.00 2.64 -3.87
N ILE A 60 6.70 3.67 -3.43
CA ILE A 60 7.84 3.55 -2.53
C ILE A 60 7.46 4.19 -1.20
N ILE A 61 7.44 3.40 -0.14
CA ILE A 61 7.04 3.87 1.19
C ILE A 61 8.23 4.57 1.85
N LYS A 62 8.09 5.86 2.14
CA LYS A 62 9.09 6.66 2.85
C LYS A 62 8.81 6.68 4.34
N GLU A 63 7.57 6.94 4.73
CA GLU A 63 7.09 6.92 6.10
C GLU A 63 5.71 6.27 6.16
N PHE A 64 5.52 5.43 7.16
CA PHE A 64 4.25 4.79 7.43
C PHE A 64 4.16 4.51 8.93
N THR A 65 3.51 5.39 9.67
CA THR A 65 3.46 5.34 11.12
C THR A 65 2.02 5.28 11.63
N LEU A 66 1.83 4.62 12.76
CA LEU A 66 0.59 4.66 13.54
C LEU A 66 0.88 5.34 14.88
N ASN A 67 0.21 6.46 15.14
CA ASN A 67 0.42 7.26 16.36
C ASN A 67 1.91 7.57 16.61
N GLY A 68 2.65 7.87 15.57
CA GLY A 68 4.08 8.21 15.62
C GLY A 68 5.03 7.02 15.64
N CYS A 69 4.53 5.79 15.76
CA CYS A 69 5.35 4.58 15.74
C CYS A 69 5.37 3.94 14.35
N PRO A 70 6.54 3.58 13.80
CA PRO A 70 6.61 2.91 12.51
C PRO A 70 5.80 1.61 12.50
N LEU A 71 5.04 1.40 11.42
CA LEU A 71 4.29 0.17 11.21
C LEU A 71 5.27 -0.98 10.94
N PRO A 72 5.26 -2.05 11.75
CA PRO A 72 6.17 -3.16 11.55
C PRO A 72 5.73 -4.05 10.37
N ASN A 73 6.69 -4.64 9.69
CA ASN A 73 6.47 -5.70 8.69
C ASN A 73 5.46 -5.38 7.60
N TYR A 74 5.80 -4.44 6.70
CA TYR A 74 5.03 -4.21 5.49
C TYR A 74 4.79 -5.52 4.73
N GLY A 75 3.53 -5.92 4.59
CA GLY A 75 3.13 -7.03 3.74
C GLY A 75 3.12 -8.43 4.34
N LYS A 76 3.32 -8.63 5.64
CA LYS A 76 3.28 -9.99 6.23
C LYS A 76 2.23 -10.20 7.32
N LYS A 77 2.17 -9.36 8.32
CA LYS A 77 1.28 -9.56 9.46
C LYS A 77 0.20 -8.48 9.60
N TYR A 78 0.58 -7.24 9.38
CA TYR A 78 -0.29 -6.09 9.63
C TYR A 78 -0.74 -5.39 8.36
N VAL A 79 0.05 -5.48 7.30
CA VAL A 79 -0.26 -4.85 6.02
C VAL A 79 -0.38 -5.91 4.94
N LYS A 80 -1.56 -6.01 4.34
CA LYS A 80 -1.84 -6.86 3.17
C LYS A 80 -2.03 -5.97 1.96
N THR A 81 -1.61 -6.44 0.81
CA THR A 81 -1.73 -5.69 -0.44
C THR A 81 -1.95 -6.63 -1.62
N ASN A 82 -2.63 -6.14 -2.65
CA ASN A 82 -2.71 -6.81 -3.95
C ASN A 82 -1.51 -6.47 -4.85
N GLY A 83 -0.60 -5.62 -4.38
CA GLY A 83 0.64 -5.29 -5.07
C GLY A 83 1.73 -6.34 -4.85
N ARG A 84 2.69 -6.34 -5.76
CA ARG A 84 3.91 -7.15 -5.62
C ARG A 84 4.95 -6.35 -4.85
N LYS A 85 5.40 -6.89 -3.73
CA LYS A 85 6.49 -6.30 -2.96
C LYS A 85 7.83 -6.58 -3.64
N ILE A 86 8.63 -5.56 -3.81
CA ILE A 86 10.01 -5.65 -4.26
C ILE A 86 10.90 -5.41 -3.04
N ASP A 87 11.77 -6.36 -2.75
CA ASP A 87 12.72 -6.24 -1.66
C ASP A 87 13.81 -5.21 -2.00
N GLY A 88 14.12 -4.36 -1.03
CA GLY A 88 15.10 -3.30 -1.17
C GLY A 88 15.26 -2.52 0.13
N LYS A 89 16.01 -1.44 0.08
CA LYS A 89 16.27 -0.58 1.22
C LYS A 89 14.98 0.07 1.75
N GLU A 90 14.07 0.41 0.84
CA GLU A 90 12.76 0.95 1.15
C GLU A 90 11.68 0.02 0.62
N PRO A 91 10.54 -0.15 1.33
CA PRO A 91 9.44 -0.95 0.82
C PRO A 91 8.91 -0.39 -0.49
N CYS A 92 8.88 -1.22 -1.52
CA CYS A 92 8.39 -0.87 -2.84
C CYS A 92 7.30 -1.85 -3.26
N PHE A 93 6.19 -1.34 -3.78
CA PHE A 93 5.07 -2.14 -4.25
C PHE A 93 4.75 -1.80 -5.69
N VAL A 94 4.55 -2.83 -6.50
CA VAL A 94 4.11 -2.71 -7.89
C VAL A 94 2.68 -3.19 -8.00
N PHE A 95 1.79 -2.32 -8.43
CA PHE A 95 0.39 -2.60 -8.69
C PHE A 95 0.14 -2.58 -10.19
N HIS A 96 -0.15 -3.74 -10.78
CA HIS A 96 -0.31 -3.87 -12.22
C HIS A 96 -1.74 -3.64 -12.73
N THR A 97 -2.71 -3.50 -11.81
CA THR A 97 -4.10 -3.20 -12.13
C THR A 97 -4.49 -1.79 -11.69
N ALA A 98 -5.64 -1.32 -12.16
CA ALA A 98 -6.17 0.00 -11.80
C ALA A 98 -6.82 0.06 -10.39
N ASP A 99 -6.69 -0.99 -9.60
CA ASP A 99 -7.25 -1.11 -8.25
C ASP A 99 -6.17 -1.39 -7.19
N PRO A 100 -5.15 -0.51 -7.05
CA PRO A 100 -4.14 -0.69 -6.02
C PRO A 100 -4.75 -0.49 -4.64
N ASN A 101 -4.44 -1.40 -3.70
CA ASN A 101 -4.89 -1.24 -2.33
C ASN A 101 -3.91 -1.80 -1.30
N LEU A 102 -3.94 -1.18 -0.13
CA LEU A 102 -3.23 -1.60 1.07
C LEU A 102 -4.26 -1.79 2.18
N LYS A 103 -4.27 -2.95 2.81
CA LYS A 103 -5.16 -3.27 3.93
C LYS A 103 -4.34 -3.39 5.21
N ILE A 104 -4.72 -2.65 6.24
CA ILE A 104 -4.00 -2.58 7.50
C ILE A 104 -4.89 -3.13 8.61
N GLN A 105 -4.49 -4.23 9.23
CA GLN A 105 -5.19 -4.81 10.39
C GLN A 105 -4.84 -4.03 11.66
N VAL A 106 -5.55 -2.94 11.90
CA VAL A 106 -5.29 -2.07 13.04
C VAL A 106 -5.77 -2.64 14.37
N SER A 107 -6.72 -3.57 14.36
CA SER A 107 -7.23 -4.21 15.59
C SER A 107 -6.18 -4.96 16.39
N ASN A 108 -5.08 -5.36 15.76
CA ASN A 108 -3.96 -6.04 16.44
C ASN A 108 -2.87 -5.07 16.90
N MET A 109 -3.12 -3.77 16.83
CA MET A 109 -2.18 -2.72 17.19
C MET A 109 -2.64 -2.00 18.46
N PRO A 110 -1.75 -1.31 19.18
CA PRO A 110 -2.11 -0.56 20.39
C PRO A 110 -2.87 0.72 19.99
N LEU A 111 -4.20 0.61 19.86
CA LEU A 111 -5.07 1.71 19.50
C LEU A 111 -5.47 2.55 20.71
N LYS A 112 -5.70 3.83 20.46
CA LYS A 112 -6.32 4.82 21.37
C LYS A 112 -7.77 5.06 20.96
N GLY A 113 -8.47 5.99 21.61
CA GLY A 113 -9.80 6.43 21.20
C GLY A 113 -9.77 7.08 19.81
N GLU A 114 -8.75 7.91 19.57
CA GLU A 114 -8.47 8.50 18.26
C GLU A 114 -7.06 8.14 17.82
N ASN A 115 -6.91 7.76 16.56
CA ASN A 115 -5.66 7.27 15.98
C ASN A 115 -5.34 8.00 14.69
N THR A 116 -4.05 8.10 14.39
CA THR A 116 -3.57 8.71 13.15
C THR A 116 -2.53 7.82 12.49
N ILE A 117 -2.79 7.47 11.22
CA ILE A 117 -1.76 6.91 10.35
C ILE A 117 -1.20 8.05 9.52
N HIS A 118 0.11 8.25 9.60
CA HIS A 118 0.85 9.19 8.77
C HIS A 118 1.58 8.43 7.67
N CYS A 119 1.36 8.85 6.42
CA CYS A 119 1.96 8.24 5.24
C CYS A 119 2.73 9.27 4.45
N VAL A 120 3.95 8.90 4.06
CA VAL A 120 4.72 9.58 3.02
C VAL A 120 5.18 8.53 2.03
N TRP A 121 4.83 8.67 0.79
CA TRP A 121 5.29 7.78 -0.26
C TRP A 121 5.60 8.53 -1.56
N GLU A 122 6.48 7.94 -2.34
CA GLU A 122 6.70 8.33 -3.73
C GLU A 122 5.94 7.38 -4.64
N TYR A 123 5.47 7.88 -5.76
CA TYR A 123 4.68 7.09 -6.68
C TYR A 123 5.02 7.39 -8.14
N ALA A 124 4.79 6.39 -8.98
CA ALA A 124 4.80 6.55 -10.42
C ALA A 124 3.57 5.84 -10.99
N ARG A 125 2.76 6.56 -11.78
CA ARG A 125 1.65 5.96 -12.51
C ARG A 125 2.15 5.22 -13.73
N MET A 126 1.43 4.18 -14.12
CA MET A 126 1.65 3.48 -15.37
C MET A 126 0.32 2.99 -15.95
N SER A 127 0.30 2.70 -17.24
CA SER A 127 -0.84 2.02 -17.85
C SER A 127 -0.93 0.58 -17.36
N GLU A 128 -2.10 -0.03 -17.43
CA GLU A 128 -2.26 -1.46 -17.10
C GLU A 128 -1.43 -2.35 -18.01
N GLU A 129 -1.23 -1.97 -19.27
CA GLU A 129 -0.37 -2.69 -20.20
C GLU A 129 1.08 -2.72 -19.71
N ILE A 130 1.64 -1.57 -19.36
CA ILE A 130 3.00 -1.49 -18.79
C ILE A 130 3.06 -2.24 -17.46
N GLY A 131 2.07 -2.07 -16.60
CA GLY A 131 1.98 -2.77 -15.32
C GLY A 131 1.98 -4.29 -15.47
N SER A 132 1.21 -4.81 -16.42
CA SER A 132 1.16 -6.24 -16.71
C SER A 132 2.48 -6.79 -17.26
N ARG A 133 3.14 -6.04 -18.12
CA ARG A 133 4.48 -6.40 -18.63
C ARG A 133 5.52 -6.43 -17.51
N LEU A 134 5.54 -5.41 -16.66
CA LEU A 134 6.44 -5.35 -15.51
C LEU A 134 6.18 -6.49 -14.53
N ASN A 135 4.92 -6.80 -14.25
CA ASN A 135 4.55 -7.90 -13.35
C ASN A 135 5.03 -9.26 -13.90
N ARG A 136 4.88 -9.51 -15.19
CA ARG A 136 5.39 -10.74 -15.84
C ARG A 136 6.92 -10.82 -15.77
N PHE A 137 7.61 -9.73 -16.01
CA PHE A 137 9.06 -9.65 -15.91
C PHE A 137 9.54 -9.95 -14.49
N LEU A 138 8.94 -9.35 -13.48
CA LEU A 138 9.26 -9.60 -12.07
C LEU A 138 8.98 -11.04 -11.65
N THR A 139 7.90 -11.64 -12.15
CA THR A 139 7.58 -13.06 -11.93
C THR A 139 8.66 -13.96 -12.51
N HIS A 140 9.13 -13.66 -13.70
CA HIS A 140 10.18 -14.41 -14.37
C HIS A 140 11.52 -14.34 -13.61
N ILE A 141 11.92 -13.15 -13.19
CA ILE A 141 13.14 -12.94 -12.38
C ILE A 141 13.06 -13.70 -11.06
N ASN A 142 11.96 -13.61 -10.34
CA ASN A 142 11.78 -14.32 -9.06
C ASN A 142 11.85 -15.84 -9.24
N GLY A 143 11.30 -16.36 -10.33
CA GLY A 143 11.41 -17.78 -10.68
C GLY A 143 12.86 -18.20 -10.95
N ALA A 144 13.62 -17.40 -11.68
CA ALA A 144 15.03 -17.66 -11.97
C ALA A 144 15.88 -17.61 -10.70
N LEU A 145 15.70 -16.61 -9.84
CA LEU A 145 16.40 -16.50 -8.55
C LEU A 145 16.09 -17.68 -7.62
N LYS A 146 14.85 -18.14 -7.60
CA LYS A 146 14.44 -19.31 -6.81
C LYS A 146 15.14 -20.59 -7.29
N LYS A 147 15.27 -20.79 -8.60
CA LYS A 147 16.02 -21.90 -9.20
C LYS A 147 17.48 -21.86 -8.80
N VAL A 148 18.14 -20.72 -8.87
CA VAL A 148 19.54 -20.52 -8.47
C VAL A 148 19.75 -20.85 -6.99
N LYS A 149 18.88 -20.35 -6.10
CA LYS A 149 18.93 -20.65 -4.66
C LYS A 149 18.79 -22.15 -4.37
N ASN A 150 17.94 -22.86 -5.10
CA ASN A 150 17.75 -24.30 -4.93
C ASN A 150 18.98 -25.10 -5.41
N VAL A 151 19.63 -24.66 -6.46
CA VAL A 151 20.90 -25.30 -6.95
C VAL A 151 22.02 -25.11 -5.93
N VAL A 152 22.16 -23.90 -5.35
CA VAL A 152 23.19 -23.61 -4.33
C VAL A 152 22.97 -24.41 -3.05
N LYS A 153 21.71 -24.63 -2.63
CA LYS A 153 21.39 -25.44 -1.45
C LYS A 153 21.66 -26.95 -1.62
N ARG A 154 21.74 -27.44 -2.85
CA ARG A 154 21.99 -28.85 -3.17
C ARG A 154 23.50 -29.21 -3.26
N LYS A 155 24.37 -28.24 -3.23
CA LYS A 155 25.83 -28.39 -3.16
C LYS A 155 26.30 -28.25 -1.72
#